data_79857caa2a72ac30ba45cdc9c586e4b4
#
_entry.id   79857caa2a72ac30ba45cdc9c586e4b4
#
_cell.length_a   1.000
_cell.length_b   1.000
_cell.length_c   1.000
_cell.angle_alpha   90.00
_cell.angle_beta   90.00
_cell.angle_gamma   90.00
#
_symmetry.space_group_name_H-M   'P 1'
#
loop_
_entity.id
_entity.type
_entity.pdbx_description
1 polymer ?
#
loop_
_entity_poly.entity_id
_entity_poly.type
_entity_poly.pdbx_seq_one_letter_code
_entity_poly.pdbx_strand_id
1 'polypeptide(L)'
;MAVIRNLVVKIAADISSLSKGLDNAQKKIQKVSASLTKAGTKLSATVTAPLVALGTKSVMVSQQFEQSMANAASVAGATSEELARMTSIAREMGAKTVFSASDAADALYYMASAGYKVDQMADSIEATLNLASATQSDLAFTTETVISTLNQFGLEANQAERVTNVFAAAIGDSMASMDKLANSMGYVGPVANSLGYSVEETVGALSVLYDAGYVGS
;
A
#
# COMPACT_ATOMS: atom_id res chain seq x y z
N MET A 1 38.71 7.92 -99.97
CA MET A 1 37.68 7.48 -98.96
C MET A 1 38.45 6.72 -97.86
N ALA A 2 38.64 7.34 -96.69
CA ALA A 2 39.32 6.72 -95.60
C ALA A 2 38.31 5.96 -94.73
N VAL A 3 38.45 4.68 -94.54
CA VAL A 3 37.62 3.83 -93.77
C VAL A 3 38.16 3.88 -92.32
N ILE A 4 37.37 4.51 -91.40
CA ILE A 4 37.65 4.56 -90.00
C ILE A 4 37.17 3.17 -89.41
N ARG A 5 38.11 2.37 -89.06
CA ARG A 5 37.78 1.08 -88.27
C ARG A 5 37.49 1.46 -86.83
N ASN A 6 36.34 1.08 -86.43
CA ASN A 6 35.92 1.18 -84.99
C ASN A 6 36.84 0.30 -84.13
N LEU A 7 37.63 0.95 -83.27
CA LEU A 7 38.39 0.26 -82.20
C LEU A 7 37.48 0.04 -80.99
N VAL A 8 37.03 -1.19 -80.79
CA VAL A 8 36.28 -1.54 -79.58
C VAL A 8 37.27 -2.01 -78.54
N VAL A 9 37.53 -1.22 -77.54
CA VAL A 9 38.32 -1.60 -76.36
C VAL A 9 37.40 -2.29 -75.37
N LYS A 10 37.53 -3.61 -75.18
CA LYS A 10 36.88 -4.37 -74.10
C LYS A 10 37.73 -4.23 -72.84
N ILE A 11 37.25 -3.42 -71.89
CA ILE A 11 37.81 -3.42 -70.53
C ILE A 11 37.15 -4.56 -69.77
N ALA A 12 37.84 -5.65 -69.57
CA ALA A 12 37.45 -6.73 -68.69
C ALA A 12 38.02 -6.46 -67.28
N ALA A 13 37.28 -5.83 -66.43
CA ALA A 13 37.67 -5.73 -65.03
C ALA A 13 37.37 -7.05 -64.31
N ASP A 14 38.41 -7.68 -63.74
CA ASP A 14 38.23 -8.83 -62.88
C ASP A 14 37.70 -8.38 -61.52
N ILE A 15 36.38 -8.49 -61.34
CA ILE A 15 35.69 -8.13 -60.12
C ILE A 15 35.55 -9.29 -59.13
N SER A 16 36.19 -10.42 -59.39
CA SER A 16 36.05 -11.63 -58.56
C SER A 16 36.54 -11.42 -57.11
N SER A 17 37.61 -10.64 -56.95
CA SER A 17 38.14 -10.29 -55.62
C SER A 17 37.23 -9.30 -54.89
N LEU A 18 36.58 -8.38 -55.60
CA LEU A 18 35.62 -7.45 -55.05
C LEU A 18 34.34 -8.18 -54.59
N SER A 19 33.84 -9.09 -55.42
CA SER A 19 32.68 -9.92 -55.10
C SER A 19 32.92 -10.76 -53.84
N LYS A 20 34.09 -11.45 -53.76
CA LYS A 20 34.47 -12.19 -52.53
C LYS A 20 34.62 -11.31 -51.29
N GLY A 21 35.13 -10.10 -51.48
CA GLY A 21 35.22 -9.07 -50.41
C GLY A 21 33.85 -8.65 -49.90
N LEU A 22 32.89 -8.42 -50.79
CA LEU A 22 31.52 -8.04 -50.49
C LEU A 22 30.78 -9.19 -49.78
N ASP A 23 30.91 -10.42 -50.25
CA ASP A 23 30.34 -11.62 -49.64
C ASP A 23 30.85 -11.83 -48.19
N ASN A 24 32.16 -11.63 -48.01
CA ASN A 24 32.76 -11.69 -46.66
C ASN A 24 32.29 -10.54 -45.74
N ALA A 25 32.13 -9.35 -46.27
CA ALA A 25 31.58 -8.21 -45.51
C ALA A 25 30.11 -8.48 -45.11
N GLN A 26 29.30 -8.97 -46.06
CA GLN A 26 27.91 -9.34 -45.81
C GLN A 26 27.76 -10.45 -44.73
N LYS A 27 28.59 -11.49 -44.79
CA LYS A 27 28.62 -12.52 -43.74
C LYS A 27 29.04 -12.00 -42.37
N LYS A 28 29.99 -11.06 -42.32
CA LYS A 28 30.37 -10.37 -41.06
C LYS A 28 29.23 -9.54 -40.51
N ILE A 29 28.54 -8.73 -41.34
CA ILE A 29 27.40 -7.94 -40.97
C ILE A 29 26.27 -8.83 -40.43
N GLN A 30 25.96 -9.93 -41.08
CA GLN A 30 24.95 -10.87 -40.62
C GLN A 30 25.29 -11.49 -39.25
N LYS A 31 26.57 -11.86 -39.01
CA LYS A 31 27.03 -12.36 -37.72
C LYS A 31 26.91 -11.31 -36.60
N VAL A 32 27.31 -10.06 -36.89
CA VAL A 32 27.19 -8.96 -35.94
C VAL A 32 25.71 -8.65 -35.63
N SER A 33 24.86 -8.62 -36.67
CA SER A 33 23.43 -8.41 -36.54
C SER A 33 22.78 -9.50 -35.66
N ALA A 34 23.11 -10.79 -35.89
CA ALA A 34 22.63 -11.90 -35.11
C ALA A 34 23.11 -11.83 -33.62
N SER A 35 24.34 -11.35 -33.41
CA SER A 35 24.88 -11.14 -32.05
C SER A 35 24.19 -9.99 -31.34
N LEU A 36 23.90 -8.88 -32.05
CA LEU A 36 23.16 -7.74 -31.52
C LEU A 36 21.70 -8.10 -31.20
N THR A 37 21.06 -8.90 -32.05
CA THR A 37 19.70 -9.40 -31.79
C THR A 37 19.66 -10.29 -30.53
N LYS A 38 20.63 -11.21 -30.38
CA LYS A 38 20.76 -12.05 -29.20
C LYS A 38 21.06 -11.23 -27.91
N ALA A 39 21.90 -10.20 -28.02
CA ALA A 39 22.17 -9.28 -26.91
C ALA A 39 20.94 -8.46 -26.55
N GLY A 40 20.20 -7.97 -27.55
CA GLY A 40 18.96 -7.22 -27.35
C GLY A 40 17.88 -8.04 -26.70
N THR A 41 17.66 -9.31 -27.11
CA THR A 41 16.69 -10.20 -26.49
C THR A 41 17.08 -10.59 -25.05
N LYS A 42 18.38 -10.80 -24.76
CA LYS A 42 18.86 -11.03 -23.40
C LYS A 42 18.67 -9.80 -22.52
N LEU A 43 19.00 -8.61 -23.00
CA LEU A 43 18.78 -7.34 -22.28
C LEU A 43 17.28 -7.10 -22.03
N SER A 44 16.42 -7.36 -23.01
CA SER A 44 14.98 -7.24 -22.86
C SER A 44 14.43 -8.22 -21.81
N ALA A 45 14.88 -9.48 -21.82
CA ALA A 45 14.43 -10.48 -20.85
C ALA A 45 14.99 -10.23 -19.43
N THR A 46 16.24 -9.74 -19.33
CA THR A 46 16.92 -9.61 -18.02
C THR A 46 16.72 -8.26 -17.35
N VAL A 47 16.49 -7.20 -18.11
CA VAL A 47 16.39 -5.83 -17.59
C VAL A 47 15.01 -5.22 -17.83
N THR A 48 14.50 -5.30 -19.06
CA THR A 48 13.23 -4.63 -19.42
C THR A 48 12.02 -5.34 -18.80
N ALA A 49 11.99 -6.67 -18.78
CA ALA A 49 10.86 -7.41 -18.20
C ALA A 49 10.69 -7.17 -16.68
N PRO A 50 11.74 -7.18 -15.86
CA PRO A 50 11.63 -6.79 -14.46
C PRO A 50 11.21 -5.33 -14.25
N LEU A 51 11.73 -4.40 -15.09
CA LEU A 51 11.35 -2.98 -15.00
C LEU A 51 9.89 -2.75 -15.38
N VAL A 52 9.38 -3.44 -16.40
CA VAL A 52 7.96 -3.39 -16.77
C VAL A 52 7.09 -3.99 -15.66
N ALA A 53 7.52 -5.10 -15.05
CA ALA A 53 6.80 -5.72 -13.93
C ALA A 53 6.76 -4.79 -12.70
N LEU A 54 7.84 -4.05 -12.40
CA LEU A 54 7.85 -3.04 -11.35
C LEU A 54 6.94 -1.87 -11.70
N GLY A 55 6.97 -1.41 -12.95
CA GLY A 55 6.10 -0.32 -13.42
C GLY A 55 4.62 -0.68 -13.32
N THR A 56 4.22 -1.88 -13.75
CA THR A 56 2.82 -2.32 -13.64
C THR A 56 2.35 -2.48 -12.20
N LYS A 57 3.18 -3.02 -11.31
CA LYS A 57 2.87 -3.09 -9.87
C LYS A 57 2.70 -1.70 -9.26
N SER A 58 3.57 -0.76 -9.58
CA SER A 58 3.48 0.62 -9.08
C SER A 58 2.19 1.31 -9.54
N VAL A 59 1.75 1.10 -10.77
CA VAL A 59 0.47 1.63 -11.29
C VAL A 59 -0.71 1.01 -10.56
N MET A 60 -0.71 -0.31 -10.34
CA MET A 60 -1.80 -1.00 -9.62
C MET A 60 -1.90 -0.52 -8.16
N VAL A 61 -0.78 -0.37 -7.46
CA VAL A 61 -0.74 0.16 -6.08
C VAL A 61 -1.25 1.60 -6.03
N SER A 62 -0.88 2.44 -7.01
CA SER A 62 -1.38 3.81 -7.11
C SER A 62 -2.89 3.86 -7.34
N GLN A 63 -3.42 3.02 -8.23
CA GLN A 63 -4.87 2.93 -8.49
C GLN A 63 -5.64 2.44 -7.26
N GLN A 64 -5.13 1.46 -6.55
CA GLN A 64 -5.75 0.97 -5.31
C GLN A 64 -5.78 2.08 -4.25
N PHE A 65 -4.68 2.77 -4.04
CA PHE A 65 -4.61 3.91 -3.11
C PHE A 65 -5.60 5.03 -3.48
N GLU A 66 -5.63 5.42 -4.75
CA GLU A 66 -6.57 6.44 -5.24
C GLU A 66 -8.03 6.02 -5.03
N GLN A 67 -8.36 4.74 -5.25
CA GLN A 67 -9.69 4.21 -5.03
C GLN A 67 -10.06 4.21 -3.54
N SER A 68 -9.17 3.74 -2.65
CA SER A 68 -9.39 3.77 -1.20
C SER A 68 -9.59 5.20 -0.70
N MET A 69 -8.77 6.15 -1.17
CA MET A 69 -8.93 7.57 -0.83
C MET A 69 -10.23 8.17 -1.35
N ALA A 70 -10.63 7.85 -2.58
CA ALA A 70 -11.90 8.31 -3.13
C ALA A 70 -13.10 7.78 -2.33
N ASN A 71 -13.05 6.52 -1.90
CA ASN A 71 -14.07 5.92 -1.04
C ASN A 71 -14.13 6.63 0.32
N ALA A 72 -12.99 6.82 0.98
CA ALA A 72 -12.91 7.52 2.27
C ALA A 72 -13.45 8.96 2.17
N ALA A 73 -13.03 9.71 1.15
CA ALA A 73 -13.47 11.07 0.92
C ALA A 73 -14.98 11.16 0.61
N SER A 74 -15.52 10.21 -0.15
CA SER A 74 -16.94 10.15 -0.48
C SER A 74 -17.80 9.95 0.77
N VAL A 75 -17.40 9.07 1.67
CA VAL A 75 -18.12 8.80 2.93
C VAL A 75 -17.97 9.97 3.90
N ALA A 76 -16.79 10.58 3.97
CA ALA A 76 -16.55 11.79 4.78
C ALA A 76 -17.29 13.02 4.27
N GLY A 77 -17.78 13.02 3.03
CA GLY A 77 -18.29 14.22 2.37
C GLY A 77 -17.20 15.30 2.21
N ALA A 78 -15.95 14.87 2.03
CA ALA A 78 -14.78 15.71 2.09
C ALA A 78 -14.70 16.70 0.91
N THR A 79 -14.31 17.94 1.21
CA THR A 79 -13.92 18.93 0.20
C THR A 79 -12.59 18.53 -0.47
N SER A 80 -12.21 19.22 -1.55
CA SER A 80 -10.93 18.96 -2.21
C SER A 80 -9.73 19.21 -1.29
N GLU A 81 -9.81 20.18 -0.40
CA GLU A 81 -8.76 20.46 0.60
C GLU A 81 -8.68 19.36 1.66
N GLU A 82 -9.82 18.90 2.16
CA GLU A 82 -9.90 17.80 3.10
C GLU A 82 -9.41 16.47 2.49
N LEU A 83 -9.75 16.19 1.24
CA LEU A 83 -9.20 15.05 0.51
C LEU A 83 -7.67 15.12 0.38
N ALA A 84 -7.12 16.30 0.06
CA ALA A 84 -5.67 16.49 0.00
C ALA A 84 -5.01 16.23 1.37
N ARG A 85 -5.63 16.68 2.44
CA ARG A 85 -5.17 16.45 3.81
C ARG A 85 -5.26 14.97 4.22
N MET A 86 -6.39 14.31 3.96
CA MET A 86 -6.54 12.86 4.17
C MET A 86 -5.50 12.06 3.39
N THR A 87 -5.22 12.46 2.14
CA THR A 87 -4.18 11.86 1.31
C THR A 87 -2.78 11.99 1.93
N SER A 88 -2.48 13.16 2.51
CA SER A 88 -1.22 13.39 3.22
C SER A 88 -1.11 12.50 4.45
N ILE A 89 -2.17 12.42 5.26
CA ILE A 89 -2.24 11.56 6.46
C ILE A 89 -2.01 10.09 6.08
N ALA A 90 -2.72 9.57 5.08
CA ALA A 90 -2.58 8.18 4.66
C ALA A 90 -1.16 7.84 4.17
N ARG A 91 -0.52 8.74 3.41
CA ARG A 91 0.88 8.57 2.97
C ARG A 91 1.86 8.64 4.13
N GLU A 92 1.65 9.54 5.07
CA GLU A 92 2.47 9.66 6.27
C GLU A 92 2.39 8.39 7.12
N MET A 93 1.20 7.86 7.35
CA MET A 93 0.98 6.61 8.07
C MET A 93 1.62 5.42 7.34
N GLY A 94 1.51 5.35 6.02
CA GLY A 94 2.19 4.34 5.22
C GLY A 94 3.73 4.41 5.27
N ALA A 95 4.30 5.57 5.60
CA ALA A 95 5.73 5.75 5.79
C ALA A 95 6.20 5.47 7.23
N LYS A 96 5.34 5.70 8.23
CA LYS A 96 5.67 5.59 9.66
C LYS A 96 5.31 4.25 10.28
N THR A 97 4.36 3.52 9.70
CA THR A 97 3.84 2.26 10.25
C THR A 97 4.17 1.07 9.35
N VAL A 98 3.81 -0.13 9.78
CA VAL A 98 3.95 -1.36 8.97
C VAL A 98 2.87 -1.48 7.89
N PHE A 99 1.86 -0.65 7.93
CA PHE A 99 0.76 -0.62 6.97
C PHE A 99 1.13 0.18 5.72
N SER A 100 0.53 -0.17 4.59
CA SER A 100 0.66 0.63 3.37
C SER A 100 -0.20 1.91 3.45
N ALA A 101 0.06 2.86 2.56
CA ALA A 101 -0.80 4.04 2.43
C ALA A 101 -2.25 3.66 2.07
N SER A 102 -2.46 2.57 1.32
CA SER A 102 -3.80 2.06 0.99
C SER A 102 -4.52 1.54 2.24
N ASP A 103 -3.83 0.80 3.09
CA ASP A 103 -4.40 0.32 4.36
C ASP A 103 -4.77 1.49 5.27
N ALA A 104 -3.92 2.52 5.34
CA ALA A 104 -4.22 3.74 6.08
C ALA A 104 -5.43 4.49 5.49
N ALA A 105 -5.59 4.51 4.15
CA ALA A 105 -6.77 5.07 3.50
C ALA A 105 -8.04 4.27 3.83
N ASP A 106 -7.95 2.95 3.95
CA ASP A 106 -9.06 2.11 4.37
C ASP A 106 -9.42 2.37 5.85
N ALA A 107 -8.43 2.59 6.73
CA ALA A 107 -8.70 3.02 8.11
C ALA A 107 -9.43 4.38 8.16
N LEU A 108 -9.03 5.35 7.33
CA LEU A 108 -9.74 6.62 7.20
C LEU A 108 -11.19 6.44 6.72
N TYR A 109 -11.44 5.47 5.83
CA TYR A 109 -12.80 5.13 5.40
C TYR A 109 -13.66 4.66 6.58
N TYR A 110 -13.15 3.77 7.46
CA TYR A 110 -13.88 3.31 8.63
C TYR A 110 -14.14 4.44 9.63
N MET A 111 -13.15 5.33 9.83
CA MET A 111 -13.31 6.52 10.66
C MET A 111 -14.38 7.47 10.09
N ALA A 112 -14.37 7.70 8.77
CA ALA A 112 -15.38 8.48 8.09
C ALA A 112 -16.78 7.87 8.24
N SER A 113 -16.88 6.55 8.11
CA SER A 113 -18.13 5.80 8.28
C SER A 113 -18.69 5.92 9.70
N ALA A 114 -17.83 6.08 10.69
CA ALA A 114 -18.21 6.38 12.07
C ALA A 114 -18.53 7.86 12.33
N GLY A 115 -18.46 8.71 11.30
CA GLY A 115 -18.80 10.12 11.37
C GLY A 115 -17.65 11.04 11.81
N TYR A 116 -16.43 10.56 11.84
CA TYR A 116 -15.26 11.37 12.18
C TYR A 116 -14.95 12.39 11.09
N LYS A 117 -14.62 13.60 11.52
CA LYS A 117 -14.07 14.64 10.66
C LYS A 117 -12.57 14.45 10.48
N VAL A 118 -12.00 15.09 9.45
CA VAL A 118 -10.59 14.93 9.08
C VAL A 118 -9.63 15.23 10.23
N ASP A 119 -9.95 16.21 11.09
CA ASP A 119 -9.14 16.51 12.29
C ASP A 119 -9.14 15.33 13.28
N GLN A 120 -10.32 14.78 13.56
CA GLN A 120 -10.48 13.61 14.43
C GLN A 120 -9.79 12.36 13.88
N MET A 121 -9.82 12.18 12.55
CA MET A 121 -9.09 11.10 11.88
C MET A 121 -7.58 11.28 12.06
N ALA A 122 -7.06 12.51 11.88
CA ALA A 122 -5.64 12.80 12.06
C ALA A 122 -5.18 12.51 13.51
N ASP A 123 -6.00 12.81 14.49
CA ASP A 123 -5.69 12.64 15.91
C ASP A 123 -5.71 11.16 16.37
N SER A 124 -6.42 10.28 15.66
CA SER A 124 -6.67 8.91 16.11
C SER A 124 -6.02 7.81 15.28
N ILE A 125 -5.67 8.09 14.01
CA ILE A 125 -5.25 7.05 13.06
C ILE A 125 -3.94 6.37 13.46
N GLU A 126 -2.92 7.12 13.88
CA GLU A 126 -1.60 6.57 14.20
C GLU A 126 -1.69 5.57 15.37
N ALA A 127 -2.39 5.96 16.44
CA ALA A 127 -2.60 5.09 17.59
C ALA A 127 -3.38 3.81 17.23
N THR A 128 -4.39 3.95 16.38
CA THR A 128 -5.21 2.82 15.91
C THR A 128 -4.41 1.84 15.06
N LEU A 129 -3.60 2.33 14.11
CA LEU A 129 -2.71 1.50 13.30
C LEU A 129 -1.67 0.78 14.17
N ASN A 130 -1.09 1.47 15.14
CA ASN A 130 -0.12 0.89 16.06
C ASN A 130 -0.75 -0.23 16.91
N LEU A 131 -1.98 -0.06 17.40
CA LEU A 131 -2.70 -1.11 18.12
C LEU A 131 -2.98 -2.31 17.22
N ALA A 132 -3.48 -2.11 16.00
CA ALA A 132 -3.74 -3.19 15.05
C ALA A 132 -2.48 -4.00 14.75
N SER A 133 -1.34 -3.31 14.57
CA SER A 133 -0.04 -3.94 14.38
C SER A 133 0.42 -4.72 15.60
N ALA A 134 0.36 -4.11 16.78
CA ALA A 134 0.84 -4.72 18.04
C ALA A 134 0.05 -5.97 18.42
N THR A 135 -1.25 -5.97 18.16
CA THR A 135 -2.16 -7.08 18.48
C THR A 135 -2.36 -8.06 17.33
N GLN A 136 -1.79 -7.79 16.16
CA GLN A 136 -1.96 -8.57 14.93
C GLN A 136 -3.46 -8.75 14.56
N SER A 137 -4.26 -7.75 14.86
CA SER A 137 -5.70 -7.75 14.65
C SER A 137 -6.05 -7.11 13.30
N ASP A 138 -7.23 -7.46 12.77
CA ASP A 138 -7.76 -6.82 11.58
C ASP A 138 -7.90 -5.31 11.77
N LEU A 139 -7.49 -4.53 10.76
CA LEU A 139 -7.43 -3.08 10.85
C LEU A 139 -8.82 -2.44 10.95
N ALA A 140 -9.78 -2.93 10.16
CA ALA A 140 -11.15 -2.45 10.19
C ALA A 140 -11.76 -2.67 11.58
N PHE A 141 -11.65 -3.89 12.07
CA PHE A 141 -12.15 -4.30 13.37
C PHE A 141 -11.51 -3.50 14.51
N THR A 142 -10.19 -3.29 14.46
CA THR A 142 -9.48 -2.48 15.47
C THR A 142 -9.93 -1.03 15.42
N THR A 143 -10.08 -0.45 14.22
CA THR A 143 -10.54 0.91 14.03
C THR A 143 -11.95 1.10 14.61
N GLU A 144 -12.88 0.23 14.27
CA GLU A 144 -14.26 0.28 14.79
C GLU A 144 -14.30 0.12 16.32
N THR A 145 -13.46 -0.77 16.88
CA THR A 145 -13.41 -1.00 18.33
C THR A 145 -12.89 0.21 19.08
N VAL A 146 -11.82 0.84 18.60
CA VAL A 146 -11.26 2.06 19.22
C VAL A 146 -12.26 3.20 19.17
N ILE A 147 -12.87 3.47 18.01
CA ILE A 147 -13.85 4.54 17.84
C ILE A 147 -15.08 4.27 18.72
N SER A 148 -15.60 3.05 18.73
CA SER A 148 -16.74 2.67 19.55
C SER A 148 -16.45 2.92 21.03
N THR A 149 -15.25 2.55 21.49
CA THR A 149 -14.83 2.77 22.89
C THR A 149 -14.72 4.25 23.23
N LEU A 150 -14.11 5.05 22.35
CA LEU A 150 -14.05 6.50 22.53
C LEU A 150 -15.46 7.09 22.68
N ASN A 151 -16.37 6.71 21.79
CA ASN A 151 -17.75 7.19 21.83
C ASN A 151 -18.50 6.72 23.08
N GLN A 152 -18.32 5.47 23.50
CA GLN A 152 -18.97 4.90 24.70
C GLN A 152 -18.57 5.62 25.99
N PHE A 153 -17.32 6.07 26.07
CA PHE A 153 -16.80 6.80 27.23
C PHE A 153 -16.85 8.31 27.08
N GLY A 154 -17.39 8.84 25.97
CA GLY A 154 -17.46 10.28 25.70
C GLY A 154 -16.08 10.92 25.56
N LEU A 155 -15.10 10.17 25.06
CA LEU A 155 -13.72 10.62 24.87
C LEU A 155 -13.56 11.25 23.49
N GLU A 156 -12.74 12.29 23.41
CA GLU A 156 -12.38 12.95 22.15
C GLU A 156 -11.38 12.09 21.35
N ALA A 157 -11.31 12.27 20.03
CA ALA A 157 -10.44 11.51 19.13
C ALA A 157 -8.95 11.60 19.51
N ASN A 158 -8.50 12.74 20.06
CA ASN A 158 -7.14 12.92 20.55
C ASN A 158 -6.78 12.04 21.77
N GLN A 159 -7.76 11.36 22.36
CA GLN A 159 -7.53 10.38 23.43
C GLN A 159 -7.43 8.94 22.88
N ALA A 160 -7.37 8.75 21.56
CA ALA A 160 -7.22 7.43 20.95
C ALA A 160 -5.95 6.73 21.44
N GLU A 161 -4.83 7.43 21.56
CA GLU A 161 -3.59 6.88 22.11
C GLU A 161 -3.77 6.32 23.54
N ARG A 162 -4.54 7.00 24.37
CA ARG A 162 -4.88 6.54 25.73
C ARG A 162 -5.65 5.22 25.68
N VAL A 163 -6.69 5.13 24.87
CA VAL A 163 -7.52 3.92 24.72
C VAL A 163 -6.70 2.77 24.14
N THR A 164 -5.92 3.03 23.10
CA THR A 164 -5.10 1.99 22.46
C THR A 164 -4.00 1.47 23.39
N ASN A 165 -3.39 2.31 24.22
CA ASN A 165 -2.42 1.92 25.23
C ASN A 165 -3.05 1.03 26.30
N VAL A 166 -4.26 1.33 26.75
CA VAL A 166 -5.01 0.51 27.70
C VAL A 166 -5.32 -0.86 27.11
N PHE A 167 -5.74 -0.93 25.86
CA PHE A 167 -6.01 -2.20 25.18
C PHE A 167 -4.73 -3.01 24.96
N ALA A 168 -3.65 -2.36 24.51
CA ALA A 168 -2.37 -3.04 24.31
C ALA A 168 -1.83 -3.62 25.63
N ALA A 169 -1.91 -2.86 26.73
CA ALA A 169 -1.52 -3.34 28.05
C ALA A 169 -2.38 -4.53 28.51
N ALA A 170 -3.71 -4.44 28.37
CA ALA A 170 -4.60 -5.52 28.73
C ALA A 170 -4.31 -6.81 27.95
N ILE A 171 -4.06 -6.71 26.66
CA ILE A 171 -3.73 -7.87 25.78
C ILE A 171 -2.33 -8.42 26.12
N GLY A 172 -1.38 -7.55 26.44
CA GLY A 172 -0.01 -7.96 26.79
C GLY A 172 0.10 -8.62 28.18
N ASP A 173 -0.72 -8.19 29.14
CA ASP A 173 -0.58 -8.53 30.54
C ASP A 173 -1.65 -9.52 31.05
N SER A 174 -2.61 -9.92 30.20
CA SER A 174 -3.70 -10.84 30.59
C SER A 174 -4.12 -11.78 29.46
N MET A 175 -5.11 -12.61 29.70
CA MET A 175 -5.74 -13.46 28.67
C MET A 175 -6.75 -12.70 27.78
N ALA A 176 -6.66 -11.38 27.73
CA ALA A 176 -7.45 -10.54 26.82
C ALA A 176 -7.03 -10.74 25.34
N SER A 177 -7.93 -10.46 24.44
CA SER A 177 -7.68 -10.31 23.00
C SER A 177 -8.55 -9.18 22.47
N MET A 178 -8.25 -8.67 21.27
CA MET A 178 -9.09 -7.64 20.64
C MET A 178 -10.56 -8.08 20.54
N ASP A 179 -10.81 -9.33 20.12
CA ASP A 179 -12.19 -9.88 20.04
C ASP A 179 -12.91 -9.87 21.39
N LYS A 180 -12.23 -10.31 22.45
CA LYS A 180 -12.81 -10.33 23.80
C LYS A 180 -13.09 -8.92 24.29
N LEU A 181 -12.14 -8.00 24.11
CA LEU A 181 -12.31 -6.60 24.51
C LEU A 181 -13.43 -5.94 23.72
N ALA A 182 -13.47 -6.07 22.40
CA ALA A 182 -14.53 -5.50 21.56
C ALA A 182 -15.92 -5.98 21.98
N ASN A 183 -16.08 -7.31 22.16
CA ASN A 183 -17.33 -7.89 22.58
C ASN A 183 -17.75 -7.40 23.98
N SER A 184 -16.85 -7.50 24.96
CA SER A 184 -17.19 -7.10 26.33
C SER A 184 -17.43 -5.59 26.46
N MET A 185 -16.62 -4.75 25.80
CA MET A 185 -16.80 -3.30 25.82
C MET A 185 -18.11 -2.87 25.18
N GLY A 186 -18.58 -3.59 24.15
CA GLY A 186 -19.89 -3.32 23.56
C GLY A 186 -21.06 -3.40 24.55
N TYR A 187 -20.98 -4.30 25.54
CA TYR A 187 -22.00 -4.47 26.58
C TYR A 187 -21.69 -3.64 27.83
N VAL A 188 -20.45 -3.68 28.30
CA VAL A 188 -20.05 -3.11 29.59
C VAL A 188 -19.71 -1.62 29.47
N GLY A 189 -19.15 -1.17 28.38
CA GLY A 189 -18.64 0.20 28.21
C GLY A 189 -19.67 1.28 28.52
N PRO A 190 -20.86 1.28 27.89
CA PRO A 190 -21.87 2.30 28.17
C PRO A 190 -22.36 2.29 29.62
N VAL A 191 -22.46 1.11 30.23
CA VAL A 191 -22.89 0.96 31.63
C VAL A 191 -21.80 1.48 32.58
N ALA A 192 -20.56 1.06 32.36
CA ALA A 192 -19.42 1.50 33.16
C ALA A 192 -19.26 3.03 33.12
N ASN A 193 -19.32 3.63 31.94
CA ASN A 193 -19.29 5.09 31.80
C ASN A 193 -20.44 5.77 32.54
N SER A 194 -21.65 5.24 32.46
CA SER A 194 -22.81 5.80 33.18
C SER A 194 -22.66 5.74 34.69
N LEU A 195 -21.89 4.80 35.21
CA LEU A 195 -21.55 4.63 36.62
C LEU A 195 -20.29 5.43 37.02
N GLY A 196 -19.65 6.14 36.10
CA GLY A 196 -18.49 6.99 36.35
C GLY A 196 -17.15 6.25 36.34
N TYR A 197 -17.11 4.99 35.87
CA TYR A 197 -15.85 4.27 35.69
C TYR A 197 -15.12 4.75 34.43
N SER A 198 -13.80 4.82 34.52
CA SER A 198 -12.91 5.12 33.41
C SER A 198 -12.72 3.90 32.47
N VAL A 199 -12.16 4.13 31.29
CA VAL A 199 -11.79 3.05 30.38
C VAL A 199 -10.74 2.13 31.00
N GLU A 200 -9.78 2.69 31.75
CA GLU A 200 -8.74 1.93 32.46
C GLU A 200 -9.31 0.98 33.51
N GLU A 201 -10.21 1.49 34.37
CA GLU A 201 -10.86 0.70 35.40
C GLU A 201 -11.71 -0.41 34.80
N THR A 202 -12.45 -0.12 33.74
CA THR A 202 -13.32 -1.06 33.07
C THR A 202 -12.50 -2.17 32.39
N VAL A 203 -11.48 -1.81 31.63
CA VAL A 203 -10.61 -2.79 30.95
C VAL A 203 -9.79 -3.60 31.95
N GLY A 204 -9.31 -2.96 33.02
CA GLY A 204 -8.59 -3.65 34.10
C GLY A 204 -9.49 -4.71 34.80
N ALA A 205 -10.74 -4.38 35.07
CA ALA A 205 -11.70 -5.36 35.62
C ALA A 205 -11.99 -6.51 34.65
N LEU A 206 -12.14 -6.21 33.35
CA LEU A 206 -12.32 -7.23 32.32
C LEU A 206 -11.09 -8.14 32.21
N SER A 207 -9.87 -7.61 32.30
CA SER A 207 -8.63 -8.38 32.27
C SER A 207 -8.58 -9.44 33.38
N VAL A 208 -8.96 -9.05 34.61
CA VAL A 208 -9.05 -9.99 35.74
C VAL A 208 -10.07 -11.11 35.48
N LEU A 209 -11.20 -10.76 34.86
CA LEU A 209 -12.23 -11.75 34.50
C LEU A 209 -11.71 -12.72 33.41
N TYR A 210 -10.99 -12.22 32.43
CA TYR A 210 -10.41 -13.07 31.38
C TYR A 210 -9.36 -14.03 31.94
N ASP A 211 -8.54 -13.59 32.89
CA ASP A 211 -7.55 -14.44 33.58
C ASP A 211 -8.24 -15.51 34.45
N ALA A 212 -9.42 -15.21 34.98
CA ALA A 212 -10.26 -16.18 35.68
C ALA A 212 -11.04 -17.12 34.75
N GLY A 213 -10.87 -17.00 33.41
CA GLY A 213 -11.50 -17.87 32.42
C GLY A 213 -12.89 -17.42 31.96
N TYR A 214 -13.36 -16.23 32.37
CA TYR A 214 -14.61 -15.68 31.87
C TYR A 214 -14.34 -15.02 30.51
N VAL A 215 -15.06 -15.42 29.47
CA VAL A 215 -15.04 -14.82 28.16
C VAL A 215 -16.38 -14.13 27.94
N GLY A 216 -16.37 -12.88 27.54
CA GLY A 216 -17.60 -12.20 27.14
C GLY A 216 -18.22 -12.98 25.98
N SER A 217 -19.45 -13.36 26.11
CA SER A 217 -20.22 -14.09 25.08
C SER A 217 -21.11 -13.12 24.31
#